data_20ffdc1fc9f3f3b923a270abb933a30b
#
_entry.id   20ffdc1fc9f3f3b923a270abb933a30b
#
_cell.length_a   1.000
_cell.length_b   1.000
_cell.length_c   1.000
_cell.angle_alpha   90.00
_cell.angle_beta   90.00
_cell.angle_gamma   90.00
#
_symmetry.space_group_name_H-M   'P 1'
#
loop_
_entity.id
_entity.type
_entity.pdbx_description
1 polymer ?
#
loop_
_entity_poly.entity_id
_entity_poly.type
_entity_poly.pdbx_seq_one_letter_code
_entity_poly.pdbx_strand_id
1 'polypeptide(L)'
;LAQLLTVVALVTVTIVFALGLLRGQSWSDLLLTAVSLAVATIPEGLTAVVAFTLAMGSSRLAQRGAIIKQLAAVETLGSTADIATDKTGTLTLNQMTVRRVEVPGRSFRVSGEGYSTDGKILSGDGRSLPDLTDALLAMALCNDASVRDGSLVGDPTEGALAVLAEKGGIDAEGVRSALPRIAEVPFDSDYKYMATFHERSGEPGYRCFVKGATGVLLKRSGSVLEDGRPIALG
;
A
#
# COMPACT_ATOMS: atom_id res chain seq x y z
N LEU A 1 17.01 -33.48 12.44
CA LEU A 1 17.95 -34.38 11.74
C LEU A 1 19.20 -34.56 12.58
N ALA A 2 19.85 -33.52 13.12
CA ALA A 2 21.04 -33.65 13.95
C ALA A 2 20.80 -34.53 15.19
N GLN A 3 19.71 -34.31 15.94
CA GLN A 3 19.34 -35.13 17.09
C GLN A 3 19.18 -36.60 16.75
N LEU A 4 18.55 -36.94 15.60
CA LEU A 4 18.40 -38.28 15.14
C LEU A 4 19.76 -38.94 14.87
N LEU A 5 20.65 -38.23 14.17
CA LEU A 5 22.00 -38.72 13.86
C LEU A 5 22.83 -38.92 15.14
N THR A 6 22.74 -38.03 16.11
CA THR A 6 23.42 -38.16 17.41
C THR A 6 22.92 -39.41 18.15
N VAL A 7 21.60 -39.64 18.19
CA VAL A 7 21.06 -40.83 18.85
C VAL A 7 21.51 -42.11 18.16
N VAL A 8 21.47 -42.16 16.81
CA VAL A 8 21.94 -43.32 16.04
C VAL A 8 23.43 -43.56 16.29
N ALA A 9 24.26 -42.53 16.31
CA ALA A 9 25.69 -42.62 16.60
C ALA A 9 25.94 -43.20 17.99
N LEU A 10 25.28 -42.65 19.03
CA LEU A 10 25.43 -43.14 20.41
C LEU A 10 25.00 -44.59 20.56
N VAL A 11 23.88 -45.00 19.95
CA VAL A 11 23.43 -46.38 19.98
C VAL A 11 24.44 -47.31 19.31
N THR A 12 24.94 -46.94 18.12
CA THR A 12 25.92 -47.71 17.39
C THR A 12 27.22 -47.87 18.16
N VAL A 13 27.76 -46.76 18.70
CA VAL A 13 28.98 -46.80 19.52
C VAL A 13 28.78 -47.68 20.76
N THR A 14 27.65 -47.60 21.43
CA THR A 14 27.34 -48.41 22.62
C THR A 14 27.27 -49.88 22.29
N ILE A 15 26.62 -50.24 21.16
CA ILE A 15 26.53 -51.66 20.74
C ILE A 15 27.91 -52.22 20.40
N VAL A 16 28.70 -51.48 19.61
CA VAL A 16 30.04 -51.91 19.20
C VAL A 16 30.95 -52.09 20.44
N PHE A 17 30.89 -51.13 21.39
CA PHE A 17 31.64 -51.17 22.62
C PHE A 17 31.23 -52.39 23.47
N ALA A 18 29.97 -52.66 23.67
CA ALA A 18 29.47 -53.78 24.44
C ALA A 18 29.87 -55.16 23.82
N LEU A 19 29.74 -55.26 22.48
CA LEU A 19 30.16 -56.48 21.75
C LEU A 19 31.67 -56.72 21.84
N GLY A 20 32.49 -55.66 21.82
CA GLY A 20 33.93 -55.74 21.98
C GLY A 20 34.34 -56.21 23.37
N LEU A 21 33.66 -55.73 24.44
CA LEU A 21 33.84 -56.21 25.78
C LEU A 21 33.53 -57.70 25.91
N LEU A 22 32.42 -58.17 25.33
CA LEU A 22 32.00 -59.56 25.31
C LEU A 22 33.02 -60.45 24.59
N ARG A 23 33.76 -59.94 23.61
CA ARG A 23 34.81 -60.61 22.87
C ARG A 23 36.18 -60.56 23.55
N GLY A 24 36.29 -59.96 24.69
CA GLY A 24 37.54 -59.87 25.44
C GLY A 24 38.60 -58.92 24.85
N GLN A 25 38.18 -57.91 24.06
CA GLN A 25 39.10 -56.93 23.52
C GLN A 25 39.65 -56.03 24.61
N SER A 26 40.85 -55.48 24.38
CA SER A 26 41.48 -54.59 25.36
C SER A 26 40.67 -53.26 25.52
N TRP A 27 40.65 -52.71 26.71
CA TRP A 27 39.94 -51.46 26.95
C TRP A 27 40.43 -50.31 26.09
N SER A 28 41.75 -50.24 25.85
CA SER A 28 42.39 -49.25 25.00
C SER A 28 41.91 -49.28 23.54
N ASP A 29 41.78 -50.50 22.99
CA ASP A 29 41.35 -50.73 21.62
C ASP A 29 39.86 -50.39 21.45
N LEU A 30 39.06 -50.71 22.47
CA LEU A 30 37.63 -50.38 22.48
C LEU A 30 37.41 -48.87 22.59
N LEU A 31 38.18 -48.16 23.37
CA LEU A 31 38.11 -46.72 23.50
C LEU A 31 38.51 -46.04 22.19
N LEU A 32 39.60 -46.49 21.57
CA LEU A 32 40.05 -45.97 20.28
C LEU A 32 39.01 -46.20 19.19
N THR A 33 38.44 -47.40 19.15
CA THR A 33 37.36 -47.74 18.20
C THR A 33 36.12 -46.87 18.43
N ALA A 34 35.68 -46.68 19.67
CA ALA A 34 34.54 -45.89 20.03
C ALA A 34 34.71 -44.43 19.62
N VAL A 35 35.89 -43.81 19.90
CA VAL A 35 36.19 -42.46 19.47
C VAL A 35 36.24 -42.32 17.96
N SER A 36 36.92 -43.23 17.29
CA SER A 36 37.01 -43.26 15.81
C SER A 36 35.64 -43.34 15.16
N LEU A 37 34.77 -44.20 15.71
CA LEU A 37 33.41 -44.37 15.19
C LEU A 37 32.55 -43.15 15.48
N ALA A 38 32.69 -42.54 16.65
CA ALA A 38 31.99 -41.29 17.00
C ALA A 38 32.37 -40.17 16.04
N VAL A 39 33.66 -40.00 15.75
CA VAL A 39 34.14 -38.97 14.78
C VAL A 39 33.62 -39.28 13.38
N ALA A 40 33.71 -40.55 12.94
CA ALA A 40 33.26 -40.96 11.60
C ALA A 40 31.75 -40.80 11.36
N THR A 41 30.94 -40.75 12.42
CA THR A 41 29.49 -40.54 12.32
C THR A 41 29.11 -39.06 12.21
N ILE A 42 30.03 -38.13 12.37
CA ILE A 42 29.78 -36.71 12.18
C ILE A 42 29.77 -36.42 10.67
N PRO A 43 28.60 -36.07 10.08
CA PRO A 43 28.51 -35.77 8.65
C PRO A 43 29.08 -34.37 8.35
N GLU A 44 30.40 -34.23 8.28
CA GLU A 44 31.07 -32.92 8.08
C GLU A 44 30.59 -32.20 6.81
N GLY A 45 30.25 -32.98 5.76
CA GLY A 45 29.73 -32.42 4.52
C GLY A 45 28.35 -31.79 4.64
N LEU A 46 27.54 -32.18 5.64
CA LEU A 46 26.16 -31.69 5.80
C LEU A 46 26.12 -30.18 6.07
N THR A 47 27.01 -29.69 6.93
CA THR A 47 27.09 -28.27 7.27
C THR A 47 27.45 -27.42 6.02
N ALA A 48 28.41 -27.89 5.24
CA ALA A 48 28.82 -27.22 4.00
C ALA A 48 27.67 -27.20 2.95
N VAL A 49 26.96 -28.33 2.77
CA VAL A 49 25.82 -28.40 1.84
C VAL A 49 24.67 -27.49 2.28
N VAL A 50 24.33 -27.45 3.56
CA VAL A 50 23.29 -26.56 4.10
C VAL A 50 23.69 -25.11 3.88
N ALA A 51 24.90 -24.72 4.28
CA ALA A 51 25.38 -23.34 4.11
C ALA A 51 25.38 -22.92 2.63
N PHE A 52 25.83 -23.78 1.72
CA PHE A 52 25.82 -23.53 0.28
C PHE A 52 24.39 -23.37 -0.27
N THR A 53 23.46 -24.26 0.15
CA THR A 53 22.06 -24.21 -0.29
C THR A 53 21.37 -22.90 0.17
N LEU A 54 21.61 -22.52 1.43
CA LEU A 54 21.06 -21.27 1.98
C LEU A 54 21.67 -20.04 1.28
N ALA A 55 22.98 -20.06 1.01
CA ALA A 55 23.65 -18.97 0.28
C ALA A 55 23.10 -18.83 -1.16
N MET A 56 22.87 -19.96 -1.84
CA MET A 56 22.27 -19.96 -3.18
C MET A 56 20.81 -19.48 -3.15
N GLY A 57 20.04 -19.86 -2.14
CA GLY A 57 18.69 -19.36 -1.89
C GLY A 57 18.67 -17.84 -1.67
N SER A 58 19.57 -17.34 -0.81
CA SER A 58 19.75 -15.90 -0.56
C SER A 58 20.12 -15.14 -1.84
N SER A 59 21.02 -15.68 -2.67
CA SER A 59 21.42 -15.06 -3.95
C SER A 59 20.23 -14.96 -4.91
N ARG A 60 19.40 -16.01 -5.03
CA ARG A 60 18.17 -15.97 -5.86
C ARG A 60 17.13 -14.97 -5.36
N LEU A 61 16.98 -14.83 -4.05
CA LEU A 61 16.10 -13.83 -3.45
C LEU A 61 16.60 -12.40 -3.72
N ALA A 62 17.92 -12.17 -3.60
CA ALA A 62 18.54 -10.88 -3.92
C ALA A 62 18.31 -10.47 -5.38
N GLN A 63 18.39 -11.41 -6.33
CA GLN A 63 18.08 -11.16 -7.75
C GLN A 63 16.61 -10.76 -7.98
N ARG A 64 15.72 -11.07 -7.05
CA ARG A 64 14.31 -10.67 -7.05
C ARG A 64 14.00 -9.47 -6.15
N GLY A 65 15.04 -8.73 -5.72
CA GLY A 65 14.91 -7.53 -4.89
C GLY A 65 14.74 -7.79 -3.39
N ALA A 66 14.83 -9.06 -2.92
CA ALA A 66 14.71 -9.38 -1.51
C ALA A 66 16.11 -9.58 -0.89
N ILE A 67 16.47 -8.71 0.07
CA ILE A 67 17.76 -8.76 0.76
C ILE A 67 17.62 -9.53 2.06
N ILE A 68 18.31 -10.65 2.18
CA ILE A 68 18.35 -11.49 3.38
C ILE A 68 19.58 -11.12 4.22
N LYS A 69 19.34 -10.68 5.47
CA LYS A 69 20.42 -10.32 6.40
C LYS A 69 20.98 -11.51 7.18
N GLN A 70 20.22 -12.58 7.33
CA GLN A 70 20.60 -13.80 8.05
C GLN A 70 20.25 -15.02 7.21
N LEU A 71 21.22 -15.92 6.95
CA LEU A 71 21.00 -17.10 6.11
C LEU A 71 19.90 -18.03 6.64
N ALA A 72 19.77 -18.16 7.97
CA ALA A 72 18.71 -18.95 8.58
C ALA A 72 17.29 -18.45 8.23
N ALA A 73 17.13 -17.17 7.91
CA ALA A 73 15.84 -16.59 7.51
C ALA A 73 15.33 -17.15 6.17
N VAL A 74 16.22 -17.67 5.31
CA VAL A 74 15.83 -18.32 4.03
C VAL A 74 15.01 -19.59 4.30
N GLU A 75 15.43 -20.39 5.30
CA GLU A 75 14.71 -21.61 5.71
C GLU A 75 13.36 -21.28 6.32
N THR A 76 13.33 -20.29 7.24
CA THR A 76 12.09 -19.83 7.88
C THR A 76 11.09 -19.31 6.83
N LEU A 77 11.56 -18.51 5.87
CA LEU A 77 10.70 -18.00 4.78
C LEU A 77 10.15 -19.14 3.92
N GLY A 78 10.98 -20.14 3.62
CA GLY A 78 10.57 -21.32 2.82
C GLY A 78 9.54 -22.23 3.53
N SER A 79 9.45 -22.19 4.86
CA SER A 79 8.50 -22.96 5.66
C SER A 79 7.26 -22.17 6.08
N THR A 80 7.12 -20.92 5.63
CA THR A 80 5.98 -20.05 5.95
C THR A 80 4.71 -20.59 5.28
N ALA A 81 3.66 -20.84 6.06
CA ALA A 81 2.36 -21.29 5.59
C ALA A 81 1.37 -20.12 5.39
N ASP A 82 1.51 -19.06 6.18
CA ASP A 82 0.60 -17.91 6.18
C ASP A 82 1.36 -16.61 5.94
N ILE A 83 0.79 -15.73 5.12
CA ILE A 83 1.32 -14.40 4.84
C ILE A 83 0.30 -13.37 5.30
N ALA A 84 0.64 -12.61 6.35
CA ALA A 84 -0.11 -11.44 6.76
C ALA A 84 0.47 -10.19 6.10
N THR A 85 -0.34 -9.48 5.34
CA THR A 85 0.08 -8.27 4.64
C THR A 85 -0.91 -7.13 4.87
N ASP A 86 -0.40 -5.92 4.97
CA ASP A 86 -1.25 -4.74 4.93
C ASP A 86 -1.77 -4.54 3.49
N LYS A 87 -2.99 -4.00 3.38
CA LYS A 87 -3.59 -3.68 2.09
C LYS A 87 -2.98 -2.42 1.49
N THR A 88 -2.95 -1.34 2.29
CA THR A 88 -2.68 0.01 1.79
C THR A 88 -1.19 0.28 1.64
N GLY A 89 -0.73 0.63 0.44
CA GLY A 89 0.67 0.87 0.14
C GLY A 89 1.53 -0.39 -0.01
N THR A 90 0.93 -1.59 0.17
CA THR A 90 1.60 -2.89 -0.03
C THR A 90 0.96 -3.65 -1.18
N LEU A 91 -0.34 -3.94 -1.09
CA LEU A 91 -1.11 -4.56 -2.18
C LEU A 91 -1.70 -3.51 -3.13
N THR A 92 -1.78 -2.27 -2.71
CA THR A 92 -2.25 -1.13 -3.49
C THR A 92 -1.17 -0.06 -3.56
N LEU A 93 -1.22 0.80 -4.57
CA LEU A 93 -0.28 1.91 -4.74
C LEU A 93 -0.55 3.08 -3.79
N ASN A 94 -1.52 2.98 -2.89
CA ASN A 94 -1.99 4.08 -2.03
C ASN A 94 -2.36 5.34 -2.85
N GLN A 95 -2.88 5.12 -4.05
CA GLN A 95 -3.34 6.19 -4.93
C GLN A 95 -4.86 6.15 -5.02
N MET A 96 -5.47 7.30 -4.81
CA MET A 96 -6.91 7.48 -5.01
C MET A 96 -7.17 7.99 -6.42
N THR A 97 -8.24 7.51 -7.04
CA THR A 97 -8.65 7.95 -8.38
C THR A 97 -10.17 8.12 -8.39
N VAL A 98 -10.63 9.28 -8.82
CA VAL A 98 -12.06 9.47 -9.06
C VAL A 98 -12.46 8.67 -10.30
N ARG A 99 -13.41 7.77 -10.15
CA ARG A 99 -13.94 6.91 -11.24
C ARG A 99 -15.26 7.39 -11.77
N ARG A 100 -16.03 8.12 -10.94
CA ARG A 100 -17.37 8.57 -11.28
C ARG A 100 -17.68 9.91 -10.63
N VAL A 101 -18.39 10.74 -11.36
CA VAL A 101 -18.98 11.99 -10.90
C VAL A 101 -20.50 11.84 -11.03
N GLU A 102 -21.22 12.17 -9.99
CA GLU A 102 -22.68 12.12 -9.96
C GLU A 102 -23.26 13.50 -9.70
N VAL A 103 -24.21 13.89 -10.50
CA VAL A 103 -25.03 15.09 -10.32
C VAL A 103 -26.51 14.67 -10.39
N PRO A 104 -27.46 15.51 -10.00
CA PRO A 104 -28.89 15.15 -10.08
C PRO A 104 -29.26 14.55 -11.42
N GLY A 105 -29.80 13.34 -11.41
CA GLY A 105 -30.28 12.62 -12.58
C GLY A 105 -29.22 12.12 -13.58
N ARG A 106 -27.92 12.36 -13.37
CA ARG A 106 -26.86 11.99 -14.31
C ARG A 106 -25.61 11.49 -13.63
N SER A 107 -24.92 10.56 -14.27
CA SER A 107 -23.65 9.98 -13.83
C SER A 107 -22.61 9.99 -14.95
N PHE A 108 -21.39 10.37 -14.62
CA PHE A 108 -20.28 10.49 -15.57
C PHE A 108 -19.11 9.60 -15.12
N ARG A 109 -18.50 8.93 -16.07
CA ARG A 109 -17.28 8.16 -15.83
C ARG A 109 -16.05 9.05 -16.01
N VAL A 110 -15.04 8.82 -15.18
CA VAL A 110 -13.74 9.50 -15.31
C VAL A 110 -12.71 8.49 -15.78
N SER A 111 -12.03 8.81 -16.89
CA SER A 111 -10.95 7.98 -17.44
C SER A 111 -9.59 8.37 -16.86
N GLY A 112 -8.57 7.55 -17.13
CA GLY A 112 -7.22 7.69 -16.59
C GLY A 112 -7.07 7.10 -15.19
N GLU A 113 -5.82 6.98 -14.71
CA GLU A 113 -5.46 6.32 -13.45
C GLU A 113 -4.47 7.14 -12.63
N GLY A 114 -4.48 6.89 -11.32
CA GLY A 114 -3.57 7.54 -10.38
C GLY A 114 -3.68 9.06 -10.42
N TYR A 115 -2.54 9.71 -10.28
CA TYR A 115 -2.44 11.18 -10.28
C TYR A 115 -2.03 11.76 -11.63
N SER A 116 -2.16 10.98 -12.73
CA SER A 116 -2.04 11.54 -14.08
C SER A 116 -3.25 12.41 -14.40
N THR A 117 -2.99 13.58 -14.97
CA THR A 117 -4.02 14.49 -15.51
C THR A 117 -4.54 14.02 -16.87
N ASP A 118 -3.92 12.99 -17.47
CA ASP A 118 -4.43 12.34 -18.67
C ASP A 118 -5.79 11.70 -18.38
N GLY A 119 -6.76 12.03 -19.22
CA GLY A 119 -8.12 11.52 -19.07
C GLY A 119 -9.17 12.59 -19.23
N LYS A 120 -10.43 12.19 -19.13
CA LYS A 120 -11.58 13.08 -19.32
C LYS A 120 -12.78 12.61 -18.53
N ILE A 121 -13.68 13.53 -18.23
CA ILE A 121 -15.03 13.23 -17.75
C ILE A 121 -15.88 12.84 -18.95
N LEU A 122 -16.46 11.64 -18.94
CA LEU A 122 -17.17 11.04 -20.07
C LEU A 122 -18.65 10.86 -19.75
N SER A 123 -19.51 11.34 -20.64
CA SER A 123 -20.94 11.05 -20.58
C SER A 123 -21.22 9.66 -21.17
N GLY A 124 -21.96 8.83 -20.44
CA GLY A 124 -22.37 7.50 -20.92
C GLY A 124 -23.64 7.50 -21.75
N ASP A 125 -24.39 8.60 -21.74
CA ASP A 125 -25.71 8.75 -22.41
C ASP A 125 -25.66 9.51 -23.74
N GLY A 126 -24.43 9.84 -24.21
CA GLY A 126 -24.24 10.58 -25.48
C GLY A 126 -24.62 12.07 -25.43
N ARG A 127 -25.10 12.57 -24.30
CA ARG A 127 -25.39 13.99 -24.12
C ARG A 127 -24.11 14.76 -23.78
N SER A 128 -24.12 16.08 -24.05
CA SER A 128 -23.06 16.97 -23.59
C SER A 128 -22.94 16.95 -22.06
N LEU A 129 -21.74 17.19 -21.54
CA LEU A 129 -21.54 17.40 -20.10
C LEU A 129 -22.33 18.65 -19.69
N PRO A 130 -22.95 18.63 -18.49
CA PRO A 130 -23.47 19.86 -17.90
C PRO A 130 -22.32 20.78 -17.50
N ASP A 131 -22.61 22.00 -17.13
CA ASP A 131 -21.63 22.89 -16.55
C ASP A 131 -21.23 22.37 -15.16
N LEU A 132 -20.01 21.85 -15.03
CA LEU A 132 -19.42 21.34 -13.79
C LEU A 132 -18.44 22.37 -13.18
N THR A 133 -18.32 23.55 -13.72
CA THR A 133 -17.29 24.54 -13.33
C THR A 133 -17.28 24.79 -11.83
N ASP A 134 -18.41 25.06 -11.21
CA ASP A 134 -18.49 25.32 -9.76
C ASP A 134 -18.08 24.14 -8.91
N ALA A 135 -18.46 22.93 -9.31
CA ALA A 135 -18.06 21.70 -8.63
C ALA A 135 -16.55 21.45 -8.75
N LEU A 136 -15.99 21.65 -9.93
CA LEU A 136 -14.55 21.48 -10.19
C LEU A 136 -13.72 22.57 -9.48
N LEU A 137 -14.21 23.81 -9.44
CA LEU A 137 -13.60 24.87 -8.63
C LEU A 137 -13.59 24.52 -7.14
N ALA A 138 -14.68 23.96 -6.61
CA ALA A 138 -14.71 23.50 -5.22
C ALA A 138 -13.65 22.41 -4.95
N MET A 139 -13.45 21.50 -5.89
CA MET A 139 -12.43 20.44 -5.80
C MET A 139 -11.01 20.98 -5.87
N ALA A 140 -10.76 22.05 -6.61
CA ALA A 140 -9.47 22.69 -6.72
C ALA A 140 -9.17 23.62 -5.54
N LEU A 141 -10.14 24.42 -5.09
CA LEU A 141 -9.95 25.51 -4.12
C LEU A 141 -10.15 25.06 -2.67
N CYS A 142 -11.14 24.18 -2.41
CA CYS A 142 -11.33 23.58 -1.10
C CYS A 142 -10.45 22.31 -0.95
N ASN A 143 -9.13 22.51 -1.02
CA ASN A 143 -8.18 21.40 -1.17
C ASN A 143 -6.78 21.85 -0.74
N ASP A 144 -6.07 21.04 0.04
CA ASP A 144 -4.71 21.31 0.54
C ASP A 144 -3.64 20.48 -0.20
N ALA A 145 -4.05 19.49 -0.98
CA ALA A 145 -3.12 18.69 -1.76
C ALA A 145 -2.68 19.42 -3.04
N SER A 146 -1.46 19.14 -3.48
CA SER A 146 -0.96 19.50 -4.80
C SER A 146 -0.45 18.27 -5.55
N VAL A 147 -0.64 18.26 -6.86
CA VAL A 147 -0.18 17.17 -7.73
C VAL A 147 0.70 17.79 -8.82
N ARG A 148 1.97 17.34 -8.89
CA ARG A 148 2.92 17.79 -9.91
C ARG A 148 3.62 16.57 -10.51
N ASP A 149 3.64 16.48 -11.81
CA ASP A 149 4.30 15.38 -12.55
C ASP A 149 3.90 13.98 -12.05
N GLY A 150 2.62 13.78 -11.71
CA GLY A 150 2.12 12.52 -11.19
C GLY A 150 2.49 12.23 -9.72
N SER A 151 3.17 13.15 -9.05
CA SER A 151 3.52 13.08 -7.63
C SER A 151 2.53 13.88 -6.79
N LEU A 152 2.05 13.24 -5.71
CA LEU A 152 1.14 13.87 -4.75
C LEU A 152 1.92 14.41 -3.54
N VAL A 153 1.56 15.62 -3.12
CA VAL A 153 1.88 16.17 -1.81
C VAL A 153 0.56 16.48 -1.11
N GLY A 154 0.26 15.80 -0.02
CA GLY A 154 -0.98 15.94 0.74
C GLY A 154 -1.79 14.65 0.86
N ASP A 155 -3.08 14.77 1.19
CA ASP A 155 -3.99 13.65 1.35
C ASP A 155 -4.35 13.00 0.00
N PRO A 156 -4.37 11.64 -0.10
CA PRO A 156 -4.69 10.94 -1.35
C PRO A 156 -6.09 11.26 -1.92
N THR A 157 -7.08 11.47 -1.06
CA THR A 157 -8.44 11.83 -1.50
C THR A 157 -8.45 13.21 -2.12
N GLU A 158 -7.78 14.15 -1.49
CA GLU A 158 -7.64 15.51 -1.99
C GLU A 158 -6.86 15.56 -3.31
N GLY A 159 -5.79 14.77 -3.42
CA GLY A 159 -5.07 14.61 -4.68
C GLY A 159 -5.95 14.12 -5.83
N ALA A 160 -6.80 13.13 -5.56
CA ALA A 160 -7.76 12.64 -6.55
C ALA A 160 -8.76 13.71 -7.01
N LEU A 161 -9.21 14.59 -6.09
CA LEU A 161 -10.10 15.70 -6.42
C LEU A 161 -9.39 16.79 -7.23
N ALA A 162 -8.15 17.13 -6.91
CA ALA A 162 -7.35 18.07 -7.69
C ALA A 162 -7.14 17.56 -9.13
N VAL A 163 -6.79 16.27 -9.30
CA VAL A 163 -6.68 15.64 -10.62
C VAL A 163 -8.01 15.63 -11.37
N LEU A 164 -9.13 15.44 -10.68
CA LEU A 164 -10.46 15.53 -11.32
C LEU A 164 -10.73 16.94 -11.86
N ALA A 165 -10.36 17.97 -11.10
CA ALA A 165 -10.49 19.37 -11.56
C ALA A 165 -9.70 19.60 -12.87
N GLU A 166 -8.46 19.14 -12.91
CA GLU A 166 -7.60 19.22 -14.12
C GLU A 166 -8.21 18.46 -15.30
N LYS A 167 -8.70 17.22 -15.10
CA LYS A 167 -9.39 16.43 -16.13
C LYS A 167 -10.67 17.08 -16.63
N GLY A 168 -11.28 17.94 -15.81
CA GLY A 168 -12.43 18.77 -16.15
C GLY A 168 -12.07 20.11 -16.80
N GLY A 169 -10.78 20.40 -17.01
CA GLY A 169 -10.31 21.60 -17.68
C GLY A 169 -10.03 22.79 -16.75
N ILE A 170 -10.00 22.56 -15.42
CA ILE A 170 -9.63 23.59 -14.43
C ILE A 170 -8.13 23.46 -14.10
N ASP A 171 -7.36 24.47 -14.39
CA ASP A 171 -5.98 24.62 -13.90
C ASP A 171 -6.04 24.89 -12.38
N ALA A 172 -5.81 23.86 -11.57
CA ALA A 172 -5.93 23.95 -10.12
C ALA A 172 -4.93 24.95 -9.50
N GLU A 173 -3.71 25.03 -9.99
CA GLU A 173 -2.68 25.97 -9.52
C GLU A 173 -3.01 27.42 -9.96
N GLY A 174 -3.44 27.59 -11.20
CA GLY A 174 -3.87 28.88 -11.74
C GLY A 174 -5.06 29.47 -11.00
N VAL A 175 -6.10 28.65 -10.72
CA VAL A 175 -7.26 29.17 -9.98
C VAL A 175 -6.95 29.44 -8.51
N ARG A 176 -6.06 28.69 -7.86
CA ARG A 176 -5.59 29.02 -6.49
C ARG A 176 -4.84 30.34 -6.42
N SER A 177 -4.06 30.62 -7.45
CA SER A 177 -3.35 31.89 -7.56
C SER A 177 -4.27 33.07 -7.84
N ALA A 178 -5.30 32.88 -8.67
CA ALA A 178 -6.28 33.90 -9.05
C ALA A 178 -7.33 34.18 -7.95
N LEU A 179 -7.66 33.15 -7.15
CA LEU A 179 -8.63 33.21 -6.07
C LEU A 179 -7.97 32.75 -4.75
N PRO A 180 -7.12 33.56 -4.13
CA PRO A 180 -6.43 33.18 -2.92
C PRO A 180 -7.42 32.89 -1.78
N ARG A 181 -7.10 31.89 -0.97
CA ARG A 181 -7.85 31.55 0.24
C ARG A 181 -7.62 32.63 1.30
N ILE A 182 -8.68 33.21 1.80
CA ILE A 182 -8.65 34.26 2.85
C ILE A 182 -9.00 33.73 4.24
N ALA A 183 -9.79 32.65 4.29
CA ALA A 183 -10.14 31.97 5.53
C ALA A 183 -10.50 30.50 5.23
N GLU A 184 -10.48 29.68 6.27
CA GLU A 184 -10.85 28.28 6.17
C GLU A 184 -11.48 27.74 7.46
N VAL A 185 -12.28 26.68 7.29
CA VAL A 185 -12.60 25.71 8.33
C VAL A 185 -11.92 24.43 7.90
N PRO A 186 -10.84 24.00 8.57
CA PRO A 186 -10.11 22.78 8.20
C PRO A 186 -11.01 21.55 8.34
N PHE A 187 -10.63 20.46 7.66
CA PHE A 187 -11.38 19.21 7.78
C PHE A 187 -11.33 18.68 9.22
N ASP A 188 -12.50 18.30 9.72
CA ASP A 188 -12.65 17.67 11.01
C ASP A 188 -13.56 16.44 10.89
N SER A 189 -13.16 15.34 11.51
CA SER A 189 -13.87 14.06 11.46
C SER A 189 -15.24 14.08 12.15
N ASP A 190 -15.45 14.97 13.10
CA ASP A 190 -16.73 15.12 13.81
C ASP A 190 -17.72 15.91 12.95
N TYR A 191 -17.26 16.99 12.33
CA TYR A 191 -18.06 17.79 11.40
C TYR A 191 -18.21 17.16 10.03
N LYS A 192 -17.23 16.37 9.61
CA LYS A 192 -17.15 15.64 8.33
C LYS A 192 -17.20 16.55 7.10
N TYR A 193 -16.71 17.77 7.21
CA TYR A 193 -16.56 18.70 6.09
C TYR A 193 -15.37 19.64 6.32
N MET A 194 -14.93 20.26 5.21
CA MET A 194 -13.99 21.36 5.14
C MET A 194 -14.63 22.51 4.36
N ALA A 195 -14.33 23.75 4.69
CA ALA A 195 -14.76 24.92 3.95
C ALA A 195 -13.62 25.90 3.73
N THR A 196 -13.56 26.52 2.56
CA THR A 196 -12.61 27.59 2.24
C THR A 196 -13.35 28.79 1.71
N PHE A 197 -12.82 29.99 2.03
CA PHE A 197 -13.41 31.27 1.69
C PHE A 197 -12.46 32.04 0.78
N HIS A 198 -13.01 32.60 -0.29
CA HIS A 198 -12.28 33.31 -1.33
C HIS A 198 -13.00 34.61 -1.67
N GLU A 199 -12.25 35.67 -2.03
CA GLU A 199 -12.87 36.91 -2.50
C GLU A 199 -13.56 36.70 -3.85
N ARG A 200 -14.67 37.40 -4.07
CA ARG A 200 -15.33 37.40 -5.38
C ARG A 200 -14.64 38.39 -6.30
N SER A 201 -14.17 37.92 -7.43
CA SER A 201 -13.55 38.82 -8.42
C SER A 201 -14.59 39.82 -8.94
N GLY A 202 -14.35 41.10 -8.70
CA GLY A 202 -15.16 42.18 -9.25
C GLY A 202 -16.51 42.47 -8.57
N GLU A 203 -16.86 41.75 -7.52
CA GLU A 203 -18.09 41.94 -6.74
C GLU A 203 -17.78 41.98 -5.24
N PRO A 204 -18.50 42.77 -4.43
CA PRO A 204 -18.34 42.72 -2.98
C PRO A 204 -18.85 41.40 -2.42
N GLY A 205 -18.07 40.79 -1.50
CA GLY A 205 -18.46 39.57 -0.80
C GLY A 205 -17.48 38.42 -1.02
N TYR A 206 -17.83 37.30 -0.44
CA TYR A 206 -17.00 36.10 -0.42
C TYR A 206 -17.70 34.93 -1.10
N ARG A 207 -16.91 34.05 -1.67
CA ARG A 207 -17.36 32.75 -2.17
C ARG A 207 -16.84 31.68 -1.23
N CYS A 208 -17.73 30.81 -0.76
CA CYS A 208 -17.39 29.69 0.10
C CYS A 208 -17.49 28.39 -0.70
N PHE A 209 -16.42 27.60 -0.72
CA PHE A 209 -16.41 26.25 -1.25
C PHE A 209 -16.36 25.28 -0.09
N VAL A 210 -17.21 24.23 -0.16
CA VAL A 210 -17.33 23.23 0.90
C VAL A 210 -17.22 21.85 0.28
N LYS A 211 -16.43 20.98 0.92
CA LYS A 211 -16.39 19.55 0.60
C LYS A 211 -16.55 18.73 1.87
N GLY A 212 -17.13 17.54 1.76
CA GLY A 212 -17.33 16.67 2.90
C GLY A 212 -18.28 15.53 2.63
N ALA A 213 -18.72 14.85 3.69
CA ALA A 213 -19.65 13.74 3.59
C ALA A 213 -20.99 14.19 2.99
N THR A 214 -21.43 13.50 1.93
CA THR A 214 -22.65 13.85 1.17
C THR A 214 -23.88 14.06 2.06
N GLY A 215 -24.13 13.16 3.02
CA GLY A 215 -25.28 13.29 3.92
C GLY A 215 -25.21 14.51 4.85
N VAL A 216 -23.99 15.01 5.16
CA VAL A 216 -23.81 16.24 5.97
C VAL A 216 -24.06 17.48 5.10
N LEU A 217 -23.52 17.48 3.87
CA LEU A 217 -23.68 18.59 2.96
C LEU A 217 -25.13 18.75 2.51
N LEU A 218 -25.81 17.67 2.16
CA LEU A 218 -27.24 17.69 1.76
C LEU A 218 -28.12 18.29 2.86
N LYS A 219 -27.92 17.91 4.12
CA LYS A 219 -28.68 18.48 5.27
C LYS A 219 -28.47 19.98 5.49
N ARG A 220 -27.34 20.52 4.97
CA ARG A 220 -27.00 21.95 5.08
C ARG A 220 -27.30 22.73 3.80
N SER A 221 -27.70 22.05 2.72
CA SER A 221 -28.01 22.65 1.44
C SER A 221 -29.51 22.99 1.35
N GLY A 222 -29.84 24.19 0.91
CA GLY A 222 -31.21 24.59 0.65
C GLY A 222 -31.68 24.32 -0.78
N SER A 223 -30.71 24.13 -1.70
CA SER A 223 -30.99 23.88 -3.11
C SER A 223 -29.91 23.05 -3.76
N VAL A 224 -30.23 22.45 -4.89
CA VAL A 224 -29.29 21.76 -5.79
C VAL A 224 -29.31 22.44 -7.15
N LEU A 225 -28.16 22.49 -7.81
CA LEU A 225 -28.03 23.03 -9.15
C LEU A 225 -28.37 21.96 -10.18
N GLU A 226 -29.43 22.16 -10.97
CA GLU A 226 -29.81 21.30 -12.07
C GLU A 226 -29.92 22.15 -13.35
N ASP A 227 -29.15 21.78 -14.38
CA ASP A 227 -29.03 22.53 -15.64
C ASP A 227 -28.78 24.05 -15.45
N GLY A 228 -27.94 24.41 -14.49
CA GLY A 228 -27.57 25.79 -14.17
C GLY A 228 -28.64 26.57 -13.37
N ARG A 229 -29.70 25.91 -12.90
CA ARG A 229 -30.77 26.54 -12.10
C ARG A 229 -30.84 25.94 -10.70
N PRO A 230 -30.92 26.77 -9.66
CA PRO A 230 -31.09 26.27 -8.30
C PRO A 230 -32.52 25.73 -8.12
N ILE A 231 -32.63 24.46 -7.73
CA ILE A 231 -33.87 23.78 -7.38
C ILE A 231 -33.86 23.52 -5.89
N ALA A 232 -34.94 23.89 -5.19
CA ALA A 232 -35.05 23.64 -3.76
C ALA A 232 -34.97 22.14 -3.43
N LEU A 233 -34.17 21.82 -2.43
CA LEU A 233 -34.17 20.48 -1.83
C LEU A 233 -35.37 20.38 -0.89
N GLY A 234 -36.28 19.45 -1.17
CA GLY A 234 -37.48 19.17 -0.35
C GLY A 234 -37.17 18.35 0.91
#